data_1fa5e0e4fc25d1769694aecef62aa7df
#
_entry.id   1fa5e0e4fc25d1769694aecef62aa7df
#
_cell.length_a   1.000
_cell.length_b   1.000
_cell.length_c   1.000
_cell.angle_alpha   90.00
_cell.angle_beta   90.00
_cell.angle_gamma   90.00
#
_symmetry.space_group_name_H-M   'P 1'
#
loop_
_entity.id
_entity.type
_entity.pdbx_description
1 polymer ?
#
loop_
_entity_poly.entity_id
_entity_poly.type
_entity_poly.pdbx_seq_one_letter_code
_entity_poly.pdbx_strand_id
1 'polypeptide(L)'
;LERKRGRSIAYLRRAGKCFSLVLFIAAARPATAADVSTLDSTSLIGESRYARCLDLVKRDAGRALEASQAWRGAGGGAAALHCSALALTALHRYPDAAQQLDEAAHDSMAGDAALRAELLDQAGNAWMLAGRADKAVVSLSGALAFSPNDPDLLFDRARARGQAHDWGGAEADLSAIIAQDPNRADVFVLRASARHAEGRKADARADLERALAVYPDYPEALVERGTLKLETGDRAGAAADWQQVLRDAPNSDAGAAARARLAELGQSGRH
;
A
#
# COMPACT_ATOMS: atom_id res chain seq x y z
N LEU A 1 7.70 -25.67 -2.28
CA LEU A 1 8.16 -24.79 -1.17
C LEU A 1 8.63 -23.44 -1.74
N GLU A 2 7.69 -22.65 -2.23
CA GLU A 2 7.97 -21.29 -2.68
C GLU A 2 7.89 -20.34 -1.50
N ARG A 3 9.01 -19.67 -1.20
CA ARG A 3 9.10 -18.58 -0.23
C ARG A 3 8.33 -17.37 -0.79
N LYS A 4 7.13 -17.09 -0.26
CA LYS A 4 6.51 -15.78 -0.43
C LYS A 4 7.37 -14.74 0.30
N ARG A 5 8.08 -13.90 -0.46
CA ARG A 5 8.87 -12.77 0.05
C ARG A 5 7.94 -11.75 0.69
N GLY A 6 8.13 -11.51 2.00
CA GLY A 6 7.45 -10.45 2.72
C GLY A 6 7.76 -9.07 2.13
N ARG A 7 6.76 -8.21 2.09
CA ARG A 7 6.87 -6.81 1.64
C ARG A 7 7.31 -5.94 2.82
N SER A 8 8.38 -5.17 2.62
CA SER A 8 8.97 -4.29 3.63
C SER A 8 8.16 -3.01 3.83
N ILE A 9 8.05 -2.58 5.08
CA ILE A 9 7.38 -1.33 5.53
C ILE A 9 8.48 -0.30 5.87
N ALA A 10 8.40 0.90 5.28
CA ALA A 10 9.37 1.97 5.53
C ALA A 10 8.81 3.04 6.49
N TYR A 11 9.65 3.52 7.42
CA TYR A 11 9.34 4.54 8.41
C TYR A 11 9.94 5.91 8.05
N LEU A 12 9.16 6.97 8.09
CA LEU A 12 9.64 8.35 7.95
C LEU A 12 9.55 9.12 9.29
N ARG A 13 10.65 9.80 9.63
CA ARG A 13 10.80 10.63 10.82
C ARG A 13 10.29 12.06 10.59
N ARG A 14 9.46 12.57 11.50
CA ARG A 14 9.39 14.02 11.80
C ARG A 14 9.40 14.19 13.31
N ALA A 15 10.27 15.08 13.78
CA ALA A 15 10.48 15.38 15.17
C ALA A 15 9.24 16.04 15.82
N GLY A 16 8.89 15.58 17.02
CA GLY A 16 7.98 16.29 17.92
C GLY A 16 6.64 15.61 18.10
N LYS A 17 6.56 14.76 19.13
CA LYS A 17 5.46 13.93 19.65
C LYS A 17 5.39 12.54 19.06
N CYS A 18 5.55 11.54 19.96
CA CYS A 18 5.53 10.11 19.67
C CYS A 18 4.19 9.67 19.09
N PHE A 19 4.07 9.74 17.77
CA PHE A 19 3.12 8.97 17.00
C PHE A 19 3.95 8.08 16.08
N SER A 20 3.91 6.78 16.32
CA SER A 20 4.44 5.79 15.38
C SER A 20 3.58 5.82 14.13
N LEU A 21 3.92 6.74 13.22
CA LEU A 21 3.30 6.76 11.90
C LEU A 21 3.97 5.64 11.10
N VAL A 22 3.30 4.51 11.01
CA VAL A 22 3.67 3.46 10.07
C VAL A 22 3.44 4.02 8.67
N LEU A 23 4.50 4.46 8.01
CA LEU A 23 4.42 4.96 6.64
C LEU A 23 4.43 3.75 5.70
N PHE A 24 3.24 3.43 5.20
CA PHE A 24 3.05 2.39 4.19
C PHE A 24 3.56 2.90 2.84
N ILE A 25 4.80 2.62 2.49
CA ILE A 25 5.23 2.71 1.10
C ILE A 25 4.79 1.41 0.42
N ALA A 26 3.73 1.52 -0.39
CA ALA A 26 3.40 0.45 -1.31
C ALA A 26 4.54 0.34 -2.33
N ALA A 27 5.21 -0.80 -2.39
CA ALA A 27 5.78 -1.21 -3.65
C ALA A 27 4.59 -1.33 -4.62
N ALA A 28 4.54 -0.47 -5.64
CA ALA A 28 3.60 -0.64 -6.72
C ALA A 28 3.73 -2.08 -7.20
N ARG A 29 2.63 -2.82 -7.17
CA ARG A 29 2.58 -4.13 -7.85
C ARG A 29 3.01 -3.88 -9.29
N PRO A 30 3.96 -4.65 -9.86
CA PRO A 30 4.07 -4.68 -11.30
C PRO A 30 2.68 -5.13 -11.79
N ALA A 31 2.04 -4.31 -12.62
CA ALA A 31 0.80 -4.68 -13.27
C ALA A 31 1.04 -6.06 -13.92
N THR A 32 0.47 -7.10 -13.32
CA THR A 32 0.38 -8.39 -13.98
C THR A 32 -0.48 -8.15 -15.19
N ALA A 33 0.02 -8.52 -16.37
CA ALA A 33 -0.73 -8.45 -17.61
C ALA A 33 -2.04 -9.22 -17.37
N ALA A 34 -3.12 -8.50 -17.10
CA ALA A 34 -4.45 -9.06 -17.11
C ALA A 34 -4.74 -9.54 -18.52
N ASP A 35 -5.37 -10.67 -18.62
CA ASP A 35 -5.70 -11.40 -19.85
C ASP A 35 -6.53 -10.49 -20.79
N VAL A 36 -5.89 -9.96 -21.84
CA VAL A 36 -6.46 -9.01 -22.81
C VAL A 36 -7.22 -9.76 -23.91
N SER A 37 -7.94 -10.82 -23.60
CA SER A 37 -8.48 -11.76 -24.60
C SER A 37 -9.85 -11.44 -25.20
N THR A 38 -10.41 -10.20 -25.04
CA THR A 38 -11.74 -9.89 -25.57
C THR A 38 -11.87 -8.56 -26.31
N LEU A 39 -10.87 -8.12 -27.09
CA LEU A 39 -10.98 -6.86 -27.84
C LEU A 39 -11.03 -7.11 -29.36
N ASP A 40 -12.03 -6.48 -29.98
CA ASP A 40 -12.40 -6.51 -31.41
C ASP A 40 -11.27 -5.96 -32.34
N SER A 41 -11.33 -6.17 -33.65
CA SER A 41 -10.26 -5.90 -34.62
C SER A 41 -9.73 -4.47 -34.72
N THR A 42 -10.48 -3.46 -34.26
CA THR A 42 -9.97 -2.13 -33.92
C THR A 42 -8.96 -2.17 -32.75
N SER A 43 -8.99 -3.23 -31.95
CA SER A 43 -8.13 -3.47 -30.80
C SER A 43 -6.72 -3.83 -31.17
N LEU A 44 -6.46 -4.58 -32.26
CA LEU A 44 -5.11 -5.02 -32.63
C LEU A 44 -4.13 -3.88 -32.87
N ILE A 45 -4.60 -2.75 -33.42
CA ILE A 45 -3.77 -1.53 -33.58
C ILE A 45 -3.61 -0.84 -32.23
N GLY A 46 -4.65 -0.81 -31.42
CA GLY A 46 -4.62 -0.29 -30.04
C GLY A 46 -3.72 -1.13 -29.13
N GLU A 47 -3.85 -2.45 -29.15
CA GLU A 47 -3.01 -3.39 -28.41
C GLU A 47 -1.53 -3.24 -28.79
N SER A 48 -1.21 -3.15 -30.07
CA SER A 48 0.17 -2.95 -30.52
C SER A 48 0.75 -1.57 -30.12
N ARG A 49 -0.08 -0.54 -30.01
CA ARG A 49 0.33 0.79 -29.51
C ARG A 49 0.51 0.75 -27.99
N TYR A 50 -0.42 0.13 -27.27
CA TYR A 50 -0.36 0.00 -25.83
C TYR A 50 0.88 -0.81 -25.40
N ALA A 51 1.12 -1.97 -25.99
CA ALA A 51 2.31 -2.79 -25.71
C ALA A 51 3.61 -2.01 -25.96
N ARG A 52 3.71 -1.27 -27.07
CA ARG A 52 4.86 -0.41 -27.33
C ARG A 52 5.01 0.71 -26.31
N CYS A 53 3.90 1.27 -25.84
CA CYS A 53 3.94 2.29 -24.81
C CYS A 53 4.45 1.71 -23.48
N LEU A 54 3.98 0.55 -23.04
CA LEU A 54 4.48 -0.12 -21.83
C LEU A 54 5.99 -0.44 -21.91
N ASP A 55 6.47 -0.86 -23.07
CA ASP A 55 7.90 -1.07 -23.30
C ASP A 55 8.70 0.24 -23.26
N LEU A 56 8.15 1.30 -23.82
CA LEU A 56 8.77 2.62 -23.79
C LEU A 56 8.80 3.20 -22.35
N VAL A 57 7.78 3.00 -21.53
CA VAL A 57 7.78 3.40 -20.11
C VAL A 57 8.99 2.81 -19.36
N LYS A 58 9.34 1.56 -19.64
CA LYS A 58 10.49 0.89 -19.00
C LYS A 58 11.83 1.45 -19.45
N ARG A 59 11.93 1.96 -20.69
CA ARG A 59 13.19 2.43 -21.28
C ARG A 59 13.38 3.93 -21.16
N ASP A 60 12.28 4.70 -21.36
CA ASP A 60 12.30 6.17 -21.39
C ASP A 60 10.88 6.69 -21.07
N ALA A 61 10.63 6.91 -19.79
CA ALA A 61 9.33 7.36 -19.33
C ALA A 61 8.93 8.76 -19.87
N GLY A 62 9.91 9.62 -20.15
CA GLY A 62 9.65 10.94 -20.75
C GLY A 62 9.06 10.81 -22.14
N ARG A 63 9.72 10.02 -23.01
CA ARG A 63 9.21 9.76 -24.36
C ARG A 63 7.90 8.96 -24.35
N ALA A 64 7.70 8.06 -23.38
CA ALA A 64 6.44 7.37 -23.23
C ALA A 64 5.29 8.33 -22.91
N LEU A 65 5.54 9.32 -22.06
CA LEU A 65 4.58 10.37 -21.73
C LEU A 65 4.20 11.20 -22.98
N GLU A 66 5.19 11.66 -23.75
CA GLU A 66 4.94 12.39 -25.00
C GLU A 66 4.12 11.55 -26.01
N ALA A 67 4.51 10.29 -26.22
CA ALA A 67 3.84 9.38 -27.13
C ALA A 67 2.39 9.07 -26.70
N SER A 68 2.15 8.89 -25.38
CA SER A 68 0.81 8.64 -24.85
C SER A 68 -0.10 9.86 -24.96
N GLN A 69 0.43 11.06 -24.77
CA GLN A 69 -0.31 12.31 -24.96
C GLN A 69 -0.71 12.51 -26.42
N ALA A 70 0.21 12.29 -27.37
CA ALA A 70 -0.08 12.31 -28.79
C ALA A 70 -1.15 11.26 -29.17
N TRP A 71 -1.05 10.06 -28.58
CA TRP A 71 -2.03 9.00 -28.80
C TRP A 71 -3.40 9.36 -28.23
N ARG A 72 -3.47 9.98 -27.05
CA ARG A 72 -4.73 10.49 -26.47
C ARG A 72 -5.39 11.48 -27.40
N GLY A 73 -4.64 12.45 -27.95
CA GLY A 73 -5.13 13.42 -28.93
C GLY A 73 -5.66 12.78 -30.24
N ALA A 74 -5.20 11.57 -30.56
CA ALA A 74 -5.64 10.77 -31.69
C ALA A 74 -6.75 9.75 -31.34
N GLY A 75 -7.44 9.90 -30.19
CA GLY A 75 -8.56 9.05 -29.80
C GLY A 75 -8.16 7.78 -29.04
N GLY A 76 -7.00 7.77 -28.38
CA GLY A 76 -6.49 6.61 -27.65
C GLY A 76 -7.23 6.25 -26.36
N GLY A 77 -8.20 7.07 -25.92
CA GLY A 77 -9.08 6.79 -24.78
C GLY A 77 -8.35 6.35 -23.50
N ALA A 78 -8.99 5.47 -22.74
CA ALA A 78 -8.48 4.94 -21.48
C ALA A 78 -7.09 4.30 -21.60
N ALA A 79 -6.80 3.62 -22.70
CA ALA A 79 -5.47 2.97 -22.89
C ALA A 79 -4.34 3.99 -23.00
N ALA A 80 -4.55 5.13 -23.66
CA ALA A 80 -3.57 6.21 -23.73
C ALA A 80 -3.40 6.92 -22.38
N LEU A 81 -4.50 7.12 -21.64
CA LEU A 81 -4.48 7.67 -20.29
C LEU A 81 -3.72 6.78 -19.32
N HIS A 82 -3.98 5.47 -19.35
CA HIS A 82 -3.28 4.50 -18.51
C HIS A 82 -1.78 4.47 -18.81
N CYS A 83 -1.39 4.45 -20.11
CA CYS A 83 0.02 4.52 -20.46
C CYS A 83 0.68 5.83 -20.00
N SER A 84 -0.02 6.98 -20.13
CA SER A 84 0.44 8.27 -19.61
C SER A 84 0.65 8.21 -18.10
N ALA A 85 -0.29 7.61 -17.38
CA ALA A 85 -0.21 7.46 -15.92
C ALA A 85 0.99 6.61 -15.49
N LEU A 86 1.25 5.49 -16.17
CA LEU A 86 2.42 4.66 -15.89
C LEU A 86 3.74 5.41 -16.14
N ALA A 87 3.80 6.21 -17.22
CA ALA A 87 4.96 7.06 -17.50
C ALA A 87 5.14 8.13 -16.40
N LEU A 88 4.05 8.79 -15.98
CA LEU A 88 4.06 9.77 -14.89
C LEU A 88 4.49 9.16 -13.55
N THR A 89 4.05 7.93 -13.26
CA THR A 89 4.48 7.17 -12.08
C THR A 89 5.99 6.91 -12.10
N ALA A 90 6.52 6.47 -13.25
CA ALA A 90 7.96 6.26 -13.43
C ALA A 90 8.78 7.56 -13.30
N LEU A 91 8.17 8.70 -13.61
CA LEU A 91 8.74 10.04 -13.43
C LEU A 91 8.49 10.63 -12.02
N HIS A 92 7.93 9.85 -11.09
CA HIS A 92 7.55 10.28 -9.74
C HIS A 92 6.55 11.45 -9.69
N ARG A 93 5.79 11.64 -10.77
CA ARG A 93 4.72 12.65 -10.87
C ARG A 93 3.38 12.06 -10.42
N TYR A 94 3.33 11.60 -9.19
CA TYR A 94 2.22 10.81 -8.63
C TYR A 94 0.85 11.51 -8.69
N PRO A 95 0.72 12.82 -8.38
CA PRO A 95 -0.58 13.50 -8.50
C PRO A 95 -1.15 13.48 -9.91
N ASP A 96 -0.27 13.70 -10.91
CA ASP A 96 -0.68 13.71 -12.31
C ASP A 96 -1.03 12.28 -12.78
N ALA A 97 -0.26 11.28 -12.33
CA ALA A 97 -0.53 9.87 -12.62
C ALA A 97 -1.91 9.45 -12.08
N ALA A 98 -2.19 9.77 -10.82
CA ALA A 98 -3.44 9.44 -10.18
C ALA A 98 -4.64 10.09 -10.90
N GLN A 99 -4.53 11.35 -11.28
CA GLN A 99 -5.57 12.05 -12.03
C GLN A 99 -5.85 11.40 -13.38
N GLN A 100 -4.79 10.96 -14.11
CA GLN A 100 -4.95 10.26 -15.38
C GLN A 100 -5.63 8.89 -15.22
N LEU A 101 -5.36 8.18 -14.12
CA LEU A 101 -5.99 6.91 -13.80
C LEU A 101 -7.47 7.08 -13.43
N ASP A 102 -7.79 8.06 -12.59
CA ASP A 102 -9.19 8.40 -12.27
C ASP A 102 -9.95 8.76 -13.55
N GLU A 103 -9.36 9.56 -14.44
CA GLU A 103 -9.95 9.91 -15.72
C GLU A 103 -10.14 8.67 -16.60
N ALA A 104 -9.14 7.78 -16.68
CA ALA A 104 -9.21 6.55 -17.47
C ALA A 104 -10.33 5.63 -16.98
N ALA A 105 -10.54 5.51 -15.68
CA ALA A 105 -11.60 4.69 -15.11
C ALA A 105 -13.02 5.23 -15.42
N HIS A 106 -13.15 6.53 -15.62
CA HIS A 106 -14.41 7.19 -15.96
C HIS A 106 -14.62 7.32 -17.49
N ASP A 107 -13.63 7.02 -18.30
CA ASP A 107 -13.77 7.00 -19.76
C ASP A 107 -14.80 5.95 -20.19
N SER A 108 -15.69 6.32 -21.11
CA SER A 108 -16.72 5.41 -21.64
C SER A 108 -16.10 4.19 -22.35
N MET A 109 -14.86 4.29 -22.80
CA MET A 109 -14.08 3.24 -23.44
C MET A 109 -13.20 2.43 -22.47
N ALA A 110 -13.36 2.63 -21.17
CA ALA A 110 -12.54 1.93 -20.16
C ALA A 110 -12.82 0.41 -20.06
N GLY A 111 -13.79 -0.10 -20.82
CA GLY A 111 -14.13 -1.51 -20.81
C GLY A 111 -15.07 -1.91 -19.66
N ASP A 112 -14.88 -3.10 -19.12
CA ASP A 112 -15.73 -3.69 -18.10
C ASP A 112 -15.46 -3.16 -16.67
N ALA A 113 -16.28 -3.62 -15.73
CA ALA A 113 -16.19 -3.24 -14.33
C ALA A 113 -14.84 -3.62 -13.70
N ALA A 114 -14.23 -4.74 -14.10
CA ALA A 114 -12.97 -5.22 -13.57
C ALA A 114 -11.82 -4.27 -13.94
N LEU A 115 -11.75 -3.83 -15.20
CA LEU A 115 -10.75 -2.85 -15.63
C LEU A 115 -10.93 -1.51 -14.91
N ARG A 116 -12.18 -1.06 -14.72
CA ARG A 116 -12.45 0.18 -13.97
C ARG A 116 -12.01 0.08 -12.52
N ALA A 117 -12.26 -1.07 -11.86
CA ALA A 117 -11.77 -1.32 -10.51
C ALA A 117 -10.25 -1.27 -10.44
N GLU A 118 -9.56 -1.92 -11.39
CA GLU A 118 -8.09 -1.92 -11.47
C GLU A 118 -7.51 -0.51 -11.67
N LEU A 119 -8.10 0.30 -12.56
CA LEU A 119 -7.66 1.68 -12.79
C LEU A 119 -7.84 2.55 -11.54
N LEU A 120 -8.96 2.38 -10.83
CA LEU A 120 -9.23 3.11 -9.59
C LEU A 120 -8.35 2.65 -8.43
N ASP A 121 -7.99 1.37 -8.37
CA ASP A 121 -7.00 0.87 -7.42
C ASP A 121 -5.64 1.51 -7.65
N GLN A 122 -5.18 1.50 -8.90
CA GLN A 122 -3.93 2.17 -9.28
C GLN A 122 -3.96 3.68 -8.98
N ALA A 123 -5.12 4.35 -9.21
CA ALA A 123 -5.30 5.76 -8.86
C ALA A 123 -5.17 5.99 -7.36
N GLY A 124 -5.81 5.15 -6.54
CA GLY A 124 -5.72 5.18 -5.08
C GLY A 124 -4.28 5.03 -4.59
N ASN A 125 -3.56 4.06 -5.14
CA ASN A 125 -2.14 3.85 -4.82
C ASN A 125 -1.27 5.05 -5.23
N ALA A 126 -1.51 5.65 -6.39
CA ALA A 126 -0.80 6.85 -6.84
C ALA A 126 -1.13 8.07 -5.97
N TRP A 127 -2.39 8.24 -5.52
CA TRP A 127 -2.77 9.28 -4.57
C TRP A 127 -2.11 9.10 -3.21
N MET A 128 -1.96 7.86 -2.70
CA MET A 128 -1.21 7.59 -1.48
C MET A 128 0.25 8.01 -1.62
N LEU A 129 0.91 7.69 -2.74
CA LEU A 129 2.28 8.12 -3.03
C LEU A 129 2.40 9.65 -3.16
N ALA A 130 1.34 10.31 -3.59
CA ALA A 130 1.24 11.77 -3.64
C ALA A 130 0.98 12.43 -2.28
N GLY A 131 0.80 11.65 -1.20
CA GLY A 131 0.42 12.14 0.13
C GLY A 131 -1.01 12.66 0.21
N ARG A 132 -1.88 12.26 -0.71
CA ARG A 132 -3.29 12.69 -0.81
C ARG A 132 -4.22 11.53 -0.42
N ALA A 133 -4.13 11.15 0.86
CA ALA A 133 -4.90 10.04 1.41
C ALA A 133 -6.43 10.23 1.27
N ASP A 134 -6.89 11.47 1.35
CA ASP A 134 -8.28 11.87 1.09
C ASP A 134 -8.77 11.41 -0.29
N LYS A 135 -7.99 11.67 -1.34
CA LYS A 135 -8.29 11.26 -2.71
C LYS A 135 -8.12 9.77 -2.91
N ALA A 136 -7.11 9.16 -2.28
CA ALA A 136 -6.91 7.72 -2.34
C ALA A 136 -8.14 6.95 -1.83
N VAL A 137 -8.73 7.38 -0.71
CA VAL A 137 -9.97 6.78 -0.17
C VAL A 137 -11.12 6.88 -1.17
N VAL A 138 -11.24 7.99 -1.90
CA VAL A 138 -12.30 8.17 -2.91
C VAL A 138 -12.11 7.18 -4.07
N SER A 139 -10.92 7.13 -4.67
CA SER A 139 -10.64 6.21 -5.80
C SER A 139 -10.83 4.74 -5.40
N LEU A 140 -10.28 4.33 -4.24
CA LEU A 140 -10.40 2.96 -3.73
C LEU A 140 -11.86 2.60 -3.35
N SER A 141 -12.64 3.56 -2.86
CA SER A 141 -14.08 3.35 -2.65
C SER A 141 -14.83 3.18 -3.97
N GLY A 142 -14.41 3.90 -5.02
CA GLY A 142 -14.89 3.69 -6.38
C GLY A 142 -14.55 2.29 -6.91
N ALA A 143 -13.32 1.81 -6.68
CA ALA A 143 -12.91 0.45 -7.05
C ALA A 143 -13.78 -0.61 -6.35
N LEU A 144 -14.02 -0.44 -5.05
CA LEU A 144 -14.87 -1.33 -4.26
C LEU A 144 -16.36 -1.29 -4.66
N ALA A 145 -16.81 -0.25 -5.33
CA ALA A 145 -18.17 -0.26 -5.91
C ALA A 145 -18.33 -1.29 -7.03
N PHE A 146 -17.24 -1.63 -7.73
CA PHE A 146 -17.20 -2.68 -8.74
C PHE A 146 -16.86 -4.06 -8.17
N SER A 147 -16.07 -4.12 -7.07
CA SER A 147 -15.63 -5.35 -6.41
C SER A 147 -15.75 -5.22 -4.88
N PRO A 148 -16.97 -5.29 -4.31
CA PRO A 148 -17.24 -4.86 -2.92
C PRO A 148 -16.49 -5.61 -1.82
N ASN A 149 -16.12 -6.86 -2.05
CA ASN A 149 -15.47 -7.72 -1.04
C ASN A 149 -14.04 -8.11 -1.44
N ASP A 150 -13.44 -7.40 -2.38
CA ASP A 150 -12.06 -7.67 -2.79
C ASP A 150 -11.11 -7.35 -1.62
N PRO A 151 -10.38 -8.35 -1.09
CA PRO A 151 -9.53 -8.16 0.08
C PRO A 151 -8.31 -7.27 -0.19
N ASP A 152 -7.82 -7.21 -1.43
CA ASP A 152 -6.71 -6.35 -1.80
C ASP A 152 -7.17 -4.87 -1.85
N LEU A 153 -8.34 -4.60 -2.42
CA LEU A 153 -8.94 -3.25 -2.43
C LEU A 153 -9.31 -2.76 -1.02
N LEU A 154 -9.87 -3.64 -0.18
CA LEU A 154 -10.13 -3.33 1.22
C LEU A 154 -8.83 -3.03 1.97
N PHE A 155 -7.76 -3.78 1.72
CA PHE A 155 -6.45 -3.57 2.34
C PHE A 155 -5.86 -2.22 1.93
N ASP A 156 -5.88 -1.88 0.65
CA ASP A 156 -5.35 -0.61 0.16
C ASP A 156 -6.19 0.57 0.65
N ARG A 157 -7.54 0.43 0.73
CA ARG A 157 -8.38 1.48 1.33
C ARG A 157 -8.14 1.63 2.83
N ALA A 158 -7.94 0.55 3.56
CA ALA A 158 -7.58 0.63 4.99
C ALA A 158 -6.28 1.39 5.20
N ARG A 159 -5.29 1.18 4.33
CA ARG A 159 -4.03 1.93 4.35
C ARG A 159 -4.24 3.42 4.07
N ALA A 160 -5.03 3.75 3.05
CA ALA A 160 -5.37 5.12 2.72
C ALA A 160 -6.11 5.81 3.87
N ARG A 161 -7.07 5.12 4.50
CA ARG A 161 -7.81 5.59 5.68
C ARG A 161 -6.87 5.81 6.88
N GLY A 162 -5.94 4.90 7.12
CA GLY A 162 -4.91 5.08 8.13
C GLY A 162 -4.06 6.34 7.90
N GLN A 163 -3.64 6.60 6.66
CA GLN A 163 -2.94 7.85 6.30
C GLN A 163 -3.82 9.11 6.46
N ALA A 164 -5.14 8.97 6.25
CA ALA A 164 -6.12 10.03 6.46
C ALA A 164 -6.55 10.18 7.93
N HIS A 165 -6.00 9.37 8.85
CA HIS A 165 -6.40 9.29 10.26
C HIS A 165 -7.85 8.84 10.48
N ASP A 166 -8.48 8.20 9.51
CA ASP A 166 -9.77 7.50 9.64
C ASP A 166 -9.52 6.08 10.18
N TRP A 167 -9.17 6.01 11.48
CA TRP A 167 -8.80 4.74 12.12
C TRP A 167 -9.97 3.78 12.19
N GLY A 168 -11.18 4.27 12.49
CA GLY A 168 -12.39 3.44 12.55
C GLY A 168 -12.76 2.85 11.20
N GLY A 169 -12.65 3.65 10.14
CA GLY A 169 -12.83 3.17 8.77
C GLY A 169 -11.78 2.13 8.37
N ALA A 170 -10.52 2.35 8.73
CA ALA A 170 -9.45 1.39 8.49
C ALA A 170 -9.69 0.07 9.23
N GLU A 171 -10.09 0.12 10.52
CA GLU A 171 -10.45 -1.07 11.30
C GLU A 171 -11.60 -1.86 10.68
N ALA A 172 -12.61 -1.17 10.15
CA ALA A 172 -13.76 -1.82 9.51
C ALA A 172 -13.34 -2.63 8.28
N ASP A 173 -12.53 -2.03 7.37
CA ASP A 173 -12.02 -2.70 6.17
C ASP A 173 -11.15 -3.91 6.54
N LEU A 174 -10.23 -3.75 7.50
CA LEU A 174 -9.34 -4.83 7.95
C LEU A 174 -10.10 -5.96 8.65
N SER A 175 -11.16 -5.64 9.39
CA SER A 175 -12.03 -6.64 10.01
C SER A 175 -12.79 -7.44 8.96
N ALA A 176 -13.21 -6.82 7.86
CA ALA A 176 -13.83 -7.51 6.74
C ALA A 176 -12.87 -8.50 6.06
N ILE A 177 -11.58 -8.15 5.93
CA ILE A 177 -10.55 -9.05 5.41
C ILE A 177 -10.32 -10.23 6.37
N ILE A 178 -10.20 -9.97 7.67
CA ILE A 178 -9.99 -11.02 8.68
C ILE A 178 -11.16 -12.02 8.72
N ALA A 179 -12.38 -11.54 8.49
CA ALA A 179 -13.55 -12.41 8.40
C ALA A 179 -13.49 -13.37 7.20
N GLN A 180 -12.81 -12.98 6.12
CA GLN A 180 -12.61 -13.82 4.92
C GLN A 180 -11.39 -14.76 5.07
N ASP A 181 -10.29 -14.24 5.61
CA ASP A 181 -9.04 -14.98 5.86
C ASP A 181 -8.46 -14.62 7.22
N PRO A 182 -8.70 -15.46 8.25
CA PRO A 182 -8.18 -15.25 9.60
C PRO A 182 -6.69 -15.53 9.77
N ASN A 183 -5.96 -15.86 8.70
CA ASN A 183 -4.53 -16.17 8.75
C ASN A 183 -3.64 -15.06 8.11
N ARG A 184 -4.18 -13.88 7.92
CA ARG A 184 -3.46 -12.71 7.39
C ARG A 184 -2.76 -11.95 8.52
N ALA A 185 -1.51 -12.33 8.83
CA ALA A 185 -0.71 -11.67 9.87
C ALA A 185 -0.50 -10.17 9.59
N ASP A 186 -0.29 -9.78 8.34
CA ASP A 186 -0.15 -8.39 7.88
C ASP A 186 -1.39 -7.55 8.19
N VAL A 187 -2.58 -8.12 8.03
CA VAL A 187 -3.85 -7.45 8.30
C VAL A 187 -4.06 -7.22 9.80
N PHE A 188 -3.68 -8.20 10.64
CA PHE A 188 -3.72 -8.03 12.09
C PHE A 188 -2.78 -6.92 12.57
N VAL A 189 -1.55 -6.83 12.03
CA VAL A 189 -0.61 -5.75 12.38
C VAL A 189 -1.17 -4.39 11.99
N LEU A 190 -1.76 -4.27 10.81
CA LEU A 190 -2.33 -3.01 10.36
C LEU A 190 -3.54 -2.59 11.22
N ARG A 191 -4.40 -3.55 11.60
CA ARG A 191 -5.52 -3.28 12.51
C ARG A 191 -5.04 -2.91 13.92
N ALA A 192 -3.99 -3.57 14.40
CA ALA A 192 -3.36 -3.19 15.66
C ALA A 192 -2.86 -1.75 15.66
N SER A 193 -2.23 -1.32 14.55
CA SER A 193 -1.76 0.07 14.40
C SER A 193 -2.92 1.08 14.43
N ALA A 194 -4.04 0.78 13.79
CA ALA A 194 -5.24 1.63 13.83
C ALA A 194 -5.81 1.72 15.27
N ARG A 195 -5.97 0.58 15.96
CA ARG A 195 -6.44 0.51 17.35
C ARG A 195 -5.51 1.23 18.32
N HIS A 196 -4.19 1.09 18.11
CA HIS A 196 -3.20 1.79 18.92
C HIS A 196 -3.31 3.31 18.73
N ALA A 197 -3.49 3.79 17.51
CA ALA A 197 -3.70 5.21 17.23
C ALA A 197 -4.95 5.79 17.90
N GLU A 198 -5.98 4.97 18.10
CA GLU A 198 -7.19 5.30 18.91
C GLU A 198 -6.99 5.17 20.42
N GLY A 199 -5.79 4.77 20.87
CA GLY A 199 -5.51 4.55 22.30
C GLY A 199 -6.02 3.20 22.86
N ARG A 200 -6.55 2.33 22.02
CA ARG A 200 -7.10 1.00 22.37
C ARG A 200 -5.97 -0.05 22.46
N LYS A 201 -5.04 0.19 23.38
CA LYS A 201 -3.79 -0.59 23.51
C LYS A 201 -4.02 -2.08 23.75
N ALA A 202 -5.08 -2.44 24.51
CA ALA A 202 -5.39 -3.84 24.79
C ALA A 202 -5.82 -4.58 23.52
N ASP A 203 -6.67 -3.97 22.71
CA ASP A 203 -7.13 -4.54 21.44
C ASP A 203 -5.99 -4.64 20.42
N ALA A 204 -5.14 -3.60 20.35
CA ALA A 204 -3.95 -3.61 19.51
C ALA A 204 -3.00 -4.76 19.89
N ARG A 205 -2.76 -4.97 21.19
CA ARG A 205 -1.95 -6.08 21.67
C ARG A 205 -2.53 -7.44 21.28
N ALA A 206 -3.84 -7.61 21.42
CA ALA A 206 -4.51 -8.87 21.05
C ALA A 206 -4.32 -9.18 19.56
N ASP A 207 -4.41 -8.17 18.66
CA ASP A 207 -4.16 -8.35 17.24
C ASP A 207 -2.70 -8.71 16.95
N LEU A 208 -1.74 -8.09 17.63
CA LEU A 208 -0.32 -8.43 17.46
C LEU A 208 0.01 -9.84 17.95
N GLU A 209 -0.63 -10.30 19.03
CA GLU A 209 -0.54 -11.68 19.49
C GLU A 209 -1.13 -12.66 18.47
N ARG A 210 -2.24 -12.30 17.80
CA ARG A 210 -2.81 -13.08 16.69
C ARG A 210 -1.87 -13.11 15.48
N ALA A 211 -1.29 -11.98 15.08
CA ALA A 211 -0.31 -11.92 14.00
C ALA A 211 0.89 -12.86 14.26
N LEU A 212 1.42 -12.83 15.49
CA LEU A 212 2.55 -13.66 15.90
C LEU A 212 2.18 -15.14 16.14
N ALA A 213 0.92 -15.44 16.39
CA ALA A 213 0.44 -16.83 16.41
C ALA A 213 0.40 -17.44 15.00
N VAL A 214 0.12 -16.62 13.97
CA VAL A 214 0.17 -17.03 12.55
C VAL A 214 1.61 -17.07 12.04
N TYR A 215 2.40 -16.07 12.39
CA TYR A 215 3.80 -15.96 11.97
C TYR A 215 4.68 -15.47 13.15
N PRO A 216 5.31 -16.39 13.89
CA PRO A 216 6.02 -16.08 15.15
C PRO A 216 7.18 -15.08 15.02
N ASP A 217 7.84 -15.06 13.86
CA ASP A 217 9.00 -14.20 13.60
C ASP A 217 8.64 -13.00 12.71
N TYR A 218 7.35 -12.58 12.69
CA TYR A 218 6.90 -11.47 11.84
C TYR A 218 7.50 -10.15 12.33
N PRO A 219 8.48 -9.57 11.59
CA PRO A 219 9.29 -8.47 12.10
C PRO A 219 8.47 -7.24 12.45
N GLU A 220 7.47 -6.90 11.64
CA GLU A 220 6.61 -5.74 11.85
C GLU A 220 5.74 -5.90 13.10
N ALA A 221 5.21 -7.10 13.35
CA ALA A 221 4.44 -7.38 14.55
C ALA A 221 5.31 -7.29 15.82
N LEU A 222 6.55 -7.78 15.76
CA LEU A 222 7.50 -7.67 16.87
C LEU A 222 7.88 -6.22 17.17
N VAL A 223 8.11 -5.39 16.13
CA VAL A 223 8.38 -3.95 16.32
C VAL A 223 7.22 -3.26 17.02
N GLU A 224 6.00 -3.46 16.55
CA GLU A 224 4.81 -2.84 17.11
C GLU A 224 4.51 -3.36 18.53
N ARG A 225 4.64 -4.67 18.78
CA ARG A 225 4.46 -5.24 20.13
C ARG A 225 5.49 -4.69 21.11
N GLY A 226 6.74 -4.57 20.70
CA GLY A 226 7.79 -3.96 21.49
C GLY A 226 7.48 -2.50 21.84
N THR A 227 6.92 -1.74 20.89
CA THR A 227 6.47 -0.36 21.12
C THR A 227 5.37 -0.32 22.19
N LEU A 228 4.33 -1.15 22.08
CA LEU A 228 3.26 -1.23 23.08
C LEU A 228 3.77 -1.69 24.46
N LYS A 229 4.71 -2.65 24.51
CA LYS A 229 5.34 -3.08 25.77
C LYS A 229 6.09 -1.92 26.44
N LEU A 230 6.86 -1.15 25.68
CA LEU A 230 7.56 0.03 26.22
C LEU A 230 6.57 1.06 26.79
N GLU A 231 5.51 1.37 26.07
CA GLU A 231 4.48 2.32 26.52
C GLU A 231 3.72 1.87 27.77
N THR A 232 3.67 0.55 28.02
CA THR A 232 3.06 -0.04 29.22
C THR A 232 4.07 -0.34 30.33
N GLY A 233 5.34 0.08 30.16
CA GLY A 233 6.40 -0.02 31.15
C GLY A 233 7.25 -1.29 31.08
N ASP A 234 6.93 -2.24 30.21
CA ASP A 234 7.73 -3.46 30.00
C ASP A 234 8.93 -3.19 29.07
N ARG A 235 9.93 -2.50 29.62
CA ARG A 235 11.18 -2.15 28.90
C ARG A 235 11.96 -3.39 28.48
N ALA A 236 11.99 -4.42 29.30
CA ALA A 236 12.75 -5.64 29.04
C ALA A 236 12.09 -6.44 27.90
N GLY A 237 10.77 -6.60 27.93
CA GLY A 237 10.02 -7.25 26.88
C GLY A 237 10.06 -6.49 25.55
N ALA A 238 10.07 -5.15 25.58
CA ALA A 238 10.26 -4.33 24.39
C ALA A 238 11.64 -4.56 23.75
N ALA A 239 12.69 -4.52 24.57
CA ALA A 239 14.06 -4.78 24.09
C ALA A 239 14.21 -6.19 23.50
N ALA A 240 13.59 -7.19 24.11
CA ALA A 240 13.62 -8.57 23.63
C ALA A 240 12.99 -8.73 22.23
N ASP A 241 11.80 -8.13 22.02
CA ASP A 241 11.12 -8.14 20.72
C ASP A 241 11.98 -7.46 19.63
N TRP A 242 12.53 -6.27 19.89
CA TRP A 242 13.36 -5.56 18.92
C TRP A 242 14.71 -6.26 18.66
N GLN A 243 15.30 -6.90 19.66
CA GLN A 243 16.51 -7.73 19.48
C GLN A 243 16.23 -8.96 18.63
N GLN A 244 15.05 -9.57 18.75
CA GLN A 244 14.64 -10.66 17.88
C GLN A 244 14.58 -10.20 16.42
N VAL A 245 13.96 -9.06 16.15
CA VAL A 245 13.93 -8.48 14.78
C VAL A 245 15.35 -8.28 14.22
N LEU A 246 16.30 -7.81 15.05
CA LEU A 246 17.67 -7.62 14.59
C LEU A 246 18.44 -8.93 14.34
N ARG A 247 18.07 -10.03 15.02
CA ARG A 247 18.64 -11.35 14.72
C ARG A 247 18.12 -11.92 13.41
N ASP A 248 16.80 -11.79 13.17
CA ASP A 248 16.11 -12.52 12.11
C ASP A 248 16.03 -11.72 10.80
N ALA A 249 15.92 -10.38 10.89
CA ALA A 249 15.74 -9.48 9.75
C ALA A 249 16.55 -8.18 9.88
N PRO A 250 17.89 -8.22 10.10
CA PRO A 250 18.69 -7.03 10.43
C PRO A 250 18.73 -5.97 9.32
N ASN A 251 18.53 -6.35 8.08
CA ASN A 251 18.60 -5.47 6.91
C ASN A 251 17.21 -5.04 6.37
N SER A 252 16.13 -5.40 7.08
CA SER A 252 14.78 -4.95 6.75
C SER A 252 14.49 -3.57 7.31
N ASP A 253 13.41 -2.94 6.85
CA ASP A 253 12.90 -1.68 7.42
C ASP A 253 12.51 -1.87 8.89
N ALA A 254 11.91 -3.02 9.24
CA ALA A 254 11.64 -3.39 10.63
C ALA A 254 12.95 -3.50 11.45
N GLY A 255 14.02 -4.04 10.87
CA GLY A 255 15.35 -4.06 11.47
C GLY A 255 15.92 -2.67 11.72
N ALA A 256 15.74 -1.75 10.77
CA ALA A 256 16.14 -0.35 10.95
C ALA A 256 15.32 0.32 12.07
N ALA A 257 14.01 0.08 12.11
CA ALA A 257 13.13 0.59 13.16
C ALA A 257 13.50 0.03 14.54
N ALA A 258 13.71 -1.29 14.65
CA ALA A 258 14.12 -1.95 15.90
C ALA A 258 15.44 -1.38 16.45
N ARG A 259 16.41 -1.13 15.56
CA ARG A 259 17.69 -0.53 15.93
C ARG A 259 17.53 0.88 16.49
N ALA A 260 16.69 1.70 15.86
CA ALA A 260 16.39 3.04 16.34
C ALA A 260 15.71 3.02 17.72
N ARG A 261 14.72 2.13 17.93
CA ARG A 261 14.03 1.96 19.21
C ARG A 261 14.94 1.51 20.35
N LEU A 262 15.84 0.56 20.08
CA LEU A 262 16.83 0.13 21.08
C LEU A 262 17.81 1.24 21.45
N ALA A 263 18.24 2.07 20.50
CA ALA A 263 19.09 3.22 20.76
C ALA A 263 18.39 4.26 21.65
N GLU A 264 17.12 4.59 21.38
CA GLU A 264 16.30 5.49 22.20
C GLU A 264 16.09 4.93 23.62
N LEU A 265 15.84 3.62 23.74
CA LEU A 265 15.69 2.94 25.02
C LEU A 265 16.96 3.03 25.86
N GLY A 266 18.14 2.84 25.27
CA GLY A 266 19.43 2.94 25.97
C GLY A 266 19.79 4.36 26.42
N GLN A 267 19.31 5.39 25.73
CA GLN A 267 19.52 6.78 26.12
C GLN A 267 18.64 7.19 27.31
N SER A 268 17.37 6.77 27.32
CA SER A 268 16.43 7.09 28.40
C SER A 268 16.68 6.35 29.72
N GLY A 269 17.59 5.42 29.77
CA GLY A 269 18.03 4.73 31.00
C GLY A 269 19.25 5.35 31.68
N ARG A 270 19.82 6.44 31.13
CA ARG A 270 21.02 7.12 31.69
C ARG A 270 20.69 8.44 32.41
N HIS A 271 19.44 8.78 32.56
CA HIS A 271 18.92 9.87 33.36
C HIS A 271 18.14 9.35 34.56
#